data_b3f0bed6eb96a22e50a27b8932d42745
#
_entry.id   b3f0bed6eb96a22e50a27b8932d42745
#
_cell.length_a   1.000
_cell.length_b   1.000
_cell.length_c   1.000
_cell.angle_alpha   90.00
_cell.angle_beta   90.00
_cell.angle_gamma   90.00
#
_symmetry.space_group_name_H-M   'P 1'
#
loop_
_entity.id
_entity.type
_entity.pdbx_description
1 polymer ?
#
loop_
_entity_poly.entity_id
_entity_poly.type
_entity_poly.pdbx_seq_one_letter_code
_entity_poly.pdbx_strand_id
1 'polypeptide(L)'
;MEHELVVKSNKLIEAGFKLSLNEQRVILMAITHVRRDRALSSDEVFEIKATDFMTLFGMNQNKAYEELQNAAQRLFERFVIIDNPYPDNPELVMTKTRWISSIDYIPNHGKIRLMFAQKMIPYLSVLEREFTKY
;
A
#
# COMPACT_ATOMS: atom_id res chain seq x y z
N MET A 1 -2.13 20.95 11.08
CA MET A 1 -1.61 20.01 10.08
C MET A 1 -1.85 18.56 10.47
N GLU A 2 -1.48 18.16 11.69
CA GLU A 2 -1.74 16.80 12.15
C GLU A 2 -3.23 16.45 12.19
N HIS A 3 -4.06 17.41 12.62
CA HIS A 3 -5.50 17.20 12.68
C HIS A 3 -6.10 16.93 11.29
N GLU A 4 -5.65 17.67 10.30
CA GLU A 4 -6.14 17.50 8.93
C GLU A 4 -5.70 16.17 8.33
N LEU A 5 -4.47 15.77 8.59
CA LEU A 5 -3.96 14.48 8.16
C LEU A 5 -4.74 13.34 8.81
N VAL A 6 -5.09 13.46 10.09
CA VAL A 6 -5.89 12.45 10.80
C VAL A 6 -7.27 12.29 10.17
N VAL A 7 -7.95 13.39 9.85
CA VAL A 7 -9.28 13.34 9.22
C VAL A 7 -9.20 12.66 7.86
N LYS A 8 -8.22 13.03 7.03
CA LYS A 8 -8.01 12.39 5.72
C LYS A 8 -7.62 10.93 5.86
N SER A 9 -6.81 10.61 6.88
CA SER A 9 -6.38 9.25 7.15
C SER A 9 -7.53 8.32 7.47
N ASN A 10 -8.56 8.82 8.16
CA ASN A 10 -9.74 8.00 8.47
C ASN A 10 -10.45 7.54 7.20
N LYS A 11 -10.57 8.41 6.19
CA LYS A 11 -11.15 8.03 4.91
C LYS A 11 -10.29 7.00 4.18
N LEU A 12 -8.98 7.15 4.28
CA LEU A 12 -8.06 6.19 3.68
C LEU A 12 -8.08 4.85 4.39
N ILE A 13 -8.24 4.84 5.70
CA ILE A 13 -8.39 3.61 6.49
C ILE A 13 -9.65 2.88 6.04
N GLU A 14 -10.78 3.59 5.85
CA GLU A 14 -11.99 2.97 5.34
C GLU A 14 -11.79 2.37 3.96
N ALA A 15 -11.12 3.11 3.07
CA ALA A 15 -10.79 2.60 1.74
C ALA A 15 -9.90 1.37 1.82
N GLY A 16 -8.94 1.36 2.74
CA GLY A 16 -8.05 0.23 2.97
C GLY A 16 -8.80 -1.02 3.41
N PHE A 17 -9.80 -0.88 4.26
CA PHE A 17 -10.60 -2.01 4.72
C PHE A 17 -11.53 -2.58 3.65
N LYS A 18 -11.72 -1.86 2.54
CA LYS A 18 -12.46 -2.40 1.40
C LYS A 18 -11.58 -3.28 0.51
N LEU A 19 -10.28 -3.27 0.76
CA LEU A 19 -9.36 -4.16 0.06
C LEU A 19 -9.52 -5.60 0.55
N SER A 20 -9.17 -6.57 -0.30
CA SER A 20 -9.14 -7.96 0.11
C SER A 20 -8.05 -8.15 1.17
N LEU A 21 -8.12 -9.27 1.90
CA LEU A 21 -7.14 -9.59 2.91
C LEU A 21 -5.72 -9.66 2.31
N ASN A 22 -5.56 -10.29 1.16
CA ASN A 22 -4.25 -10.41 0.53
C ASN A 22 -3.72 -9.07 0.03
N GLU A 23 -4.60 -8.18 -0.44
CA GLU A 23 -4.20 -6.83 -0.81
C GLU A 23 -3.68 -6.04 0.39
N GLN A 24 -4.37 -6.14 1.53
CA GLN A 24 -3.92 -5.51 2.77
C GLN A 24 -2.57 -6.07 3.21
N ARG A 25 -2.39 -7.39 3.08
CA ARG A 25 -1.13 -8.06 3.42
C ARG A 25 0.04 -7.58 2.57
N VAL A 26 -0.20 -7.34 1.28
CA VAL A 26 0.84 -6.80 0.38
C VAL A 26 1.28 -5.42 0.85
N ILE A 27 0.32 -4.55 1.14
CA ILE A 27 0.63 -3.21 1.64
C ILE A 27 1.41 -3.31 2.95
N LEU A 28 0.94 -4.13 3.88
CA LEU A 28 1.57 -4.27 5.18
C LEU A 28 3.02 -4.75 5.06
N MET A 29 3.27 -5.76 4.23
CA MET A 29 4.63 -6.25 4.02
C MET A 29 5.54 -5.18 3.47
N ALA A 30 5.06 -4.40 2.50
CA ALA A 30 5.86 -3.34 1.91
C ALA A 30 6.22 -2.28 2.94
N ILE A 31 5.23 -1.77 3.70
CA ILE A 31 5.46 -0.66 4.61
C ILE A 31 6.21 -1.06 5.88
N THR A 32 6.18 -2.34 6.28
CA THR A 32 6.97 -2.79 7.44
C THR A 32 8.47 -2.77 7.16
N HIS A 33 8.87 -2.74 5.90
CA HIS A 33 10.28 -2.61 5.52
C HIS A 33 10.73 -1.16 5.42
N VAL A 34 9.84 -0.20 5.67
CA VAL A 34 10.17 1.22 5.61
C VAL A 34 11.12 1.58 6.75
N ARG A 35 12.19 2.28 6.42
CA ARG A 35 13.11 2.81 7.43
C ARG A 35 12.45 3.99 8.13
N ARG A 36 12.44 3.95 9.45
CA ARG A 36 11.79 5.00 10.26
C ARG A 36 12.70 6.20 10.51
N ASP A 37 13.98 6.06 10.16
CA ASP A 37 14.96 7.12 10.35
C ASP A 37 15.01 8.14 9.22
N ARG A 38 14.19 7.94 8.18
CA ARG A 38 14.12 8.85 7.03
C ARG A 38 12.71 8.88 6.46
N ALA A 39 12.41 9.98 5.75
CA ALA A 39 11.14 10.11 5.06
C ALA A 39 11.04 9.12 3.91
N LEU A 40 9.86 8.58 3.71
CA LEU A 40 9.58 7.68 2.59
C LEU A 40 9.53 8.49 1.30
N SER A 41 10.19 7.99 0.26
CA SER A 41 10.24 8.62 -1.05
C SER A 41 9.34 7.89 -2.04
N SER A 42 8.80 8.62 -3.04
CA SER A 42 7.93 8.05 -4.06
C SER A 42 8.67 7.15 -5.05
N ASP A 43 9.99 7.27 -5.14
CA ASP A 43 10.79 6.42 -6.01
C ASP A 43 11.43 5.24 -5.27
N GLU A 44 11.02 5.00 -4.02
CA GLU A 44 11.49 3.87 -3.26
C GLU A 44 10.83 2.58 -3.75
N VAL A 45 11.64 1.55 -3.98
CA VAL A 45 11.19 0.27 -4.50
C VAL A 45 11.13 -0.74 -3.35
N PHE A 46 9.98 -1.41 -3.22
CA PHE A 46 9.77 -2.44 -2.20
C PHE A 46 9.76 -3.81 -2.86
N GLU A 47 10.63 -4.69 -2.40
CA GLU A 47 10.69 -6.06 -2.90
C GLU A 47 9.94 -6.97 -1.93
N ILE A 48 9.06 -7.81 -2.48
CA ILE A 48 8.30 -8.79 -1.70
C ILE A 48 8.54 -10.16 -2.29
N LYS A 49 9.04 -11.07 -1.45
CA LYS A 49 9.27 -12.45 -1.83
C LYS A 49 8.05 -13.30 -1.50
N ALA A 50 7.69 -14.20 -2.41
CA ALA A 50 6.57 -15.10 -2.17
C ALA A 50 6.79 -16.00 -0.96
N THR A 51 8.05 -16.39 -0.69
CA THR A 51 8.38 -17.18 0.49
C THR A 51 8.08 -16.45 1.79
N ASP A 52 8.35 -15.15 1.83
CA ASP A 52 8.04 -14.33 3.01
C ASP A 52 6.54 -14.17 3.18
N PHE A 53 5.83 -13.94 2.06
CA PHE A 53 4.37 -13.83 2.05
C PHE A 53 3.74 -15.12 2.57
N MET A 54 4.24 -16.26 2.11
CA MET A 54 3.79 -17.57 2.56
C MET A 54 4.02 -17.77 4.06
N THR A 55 5.24 -17.46 4.53
CA THR A 55 5.64 -17.69 5.91
C THR A 55 4.84 -16.83 6.87
N LEU A 56 4.68 -15.54 6.54
CA LEU A 56 3.98 -14.60 7.44
C LEU A 56 2.48 -14.88 7.52
N PHE A 57 1.87 -15.38 6.46
CA PHE A 57 0.42 -15.48 6.39
C PHE A 57 -0.10 -16.92 6.26
N GLY A 58 0.79 -17.90 6.41
CA GLY A 58 0.40 -19.31 6.44
C GLY A 58 -0.15 -19.86 5.15
N MET A 59 0.35 -19.38 4.02
CA MET A 59 -0.15 -19.82 2.72
C MET A 59 0.55 -21.08 2.21
N ASN A 60 -0.12 -21.79 1.31
CA ASN A 60 0.45 -22.91 0.59
C ASN A 60 1.57 -22.43 -0.33
N GLN A 61 2.71 -23.11 -0.29
CA GLN A 61 3.89 -22.75 -1.08
C GLN A 61 3.60 -22.67 -2.57
N ASN A 62 2.80 -23.57 -3.09
CA ASN A 62 2.53 -23.65 -4.52
C ASN A 62 1.68 -22.50 -5.03
N LYS A 63 0.94 -21.83 -4.15
CA LYS A 63 0.04 -20.72 -4.52
C LYS A 63 0.56 -19.37 -4.08
N ALA A 64 1.60 -19.31 -3.28
CA ALA A 64 2.04 -18.06 -2.67
C ALA A 64 2.40 -16.99 -3.70
N TYR A 65 3.15 -17.34 -4.74
CA TYR A 65 3.52 -16.38 -5.78
C TYR A 65 2.32 -15.92 -6.57
N GLU A 66 1.44 -16.85 -6.95
CA GLU A 66 0.23 -16.52 -7.70
C GLU A 66 -0.67 -15.56 -6.92
N GLU A 67 -0.86 -15.83 -5.63
CA GLU A 67 -1.69 -14.96 -4.79
C GLU A 67 -1.06 -13.61 -4.55
N LEU A 68 0.27 -13.57 -4.37
CA LEU A 68 1.01 -12.33 -4.26
C LEU A 68 0.87 -11.49 -5.53
N GLN A 69 1.08 -12.11 -6.70
CA GLN A 69 0.96 -11.46 -7.99
C GLN A 69 -0.45 -10.91 -8.20
N ASN A 70 -1.46 -11.73 -7.93
CA ASN A 70 -2.85 -11.32 -8.13
C ASN A 70 -3.26 -10.18 -7.19
N ALA A 71 -2.84 -10.23 -5.94
CA ALA A 71 -3.13 -9.17 -4.99
C ALA A 71 -2.48 -7.85 -5.40
N ALA A 72 -1.22 -7.90 -5.82
CA ALA A 72 -0.51 -6.71 -6.30
C ALA A 72 -1.18 -6.13 -7.55
N GLN A 73 -1.62 -6.99 -8.47
CA GLN A 73 -2.32 -6.56 -9.68
C GLN A 73 -3.62 -5.84 -9.33
N ARG A 74 -4.40 -6.40 -8.41
CA ARG A 74 -5.65 -5.75 -7.99
C ARG A 74 -5.39 -4.41 -7.32
N LEU A 75 -4.36 -4.30 -6.49
CA LEU A 75 -3.98 -3.03 -5.89
C LEU A 75 -3.61 -1.99 -6.95
N PHE A 76 -2.89 -2.40 -7.97
CA PHE A 76 -2.51 -1.52 -9.07
C PHE A 76 -3.74 -1.00 -9.82
N GLU A 77 -4.77 -1.80 -9.93
CA GLU A 77 -6.00 -1.43 -10.64
C GLU A 77 -6.96 -0.58 -9.83
N ARG A 78 -6.81 -0.54 -8.50
CA ARG A 78 -7.73 0.19 -7.64
C ARG A 78 -7.40 1.67 -7.59
N PHE A 79 -8.45 2.47 -7.58
CA PHE A 79 -8.35 3.91 -7.36
C PHE A 79 -8.60 4.25 -5.92
N VAL A 80 -7.98 5.34 -5.48
CA VAL A 80 -8.23 5.97 -4.19
C VAL A 80 -8.68 7.41 -4.45
N ILE A 81 -9.76 7.82 -3.81
CA ILE A 81 -10.26 9.20 -3.93
C ILE A 81 -10.05 9.87 -2.58
N ILE A 82 -9.35 11.00 -2.61
CA ILE A 82 -9.10 11.81 -1.43
C ILE A 82 -9.85 13.13 -1.61
N ASP A 83 -10.92 13.31 -0.83
CA ASP A 83 -11.72 14.55 -0.88
C ASP A 83 -10.99 15.66 -0.16
N ASN A 84 -10.99 16.84 -0.78
CA ASN A 84 -10.39 18.05 -0.21
C ASN A 84 -8.99 17.78 0.37
N PRO A 85 -8.05 17.28 -0.49
CA PRO A 85 -6.76 16.81 0.00
C PRO A 85 -5.88 17.89 0.61
N TYR A 86 -6.10 19.15 0.20
CA TYR A 86 -5.34 20.29 0.70
C TYR A 86 -6.29 21.37 1.17
N PRO A 87 -6.59 21.44 2.48
CA PRO A 87 -7.52 22.45 3.01
C PRO A 87 -7.10 23.89 2.72
N ASP A 88 -5.81 24.14 2.59
CA ASP A 88 -5.28 25.46 2.26
C ASP A 88 -5.51 25.84 0.80
N ASN A 89 -5.93 24.88 -0.01
CA ASN A 89 -6.20 25.11 -1.43
C ASN A 89 -7.59 24.54 -1.77
N PRO A 90 -8.67 25.27 -1.44
CA PRO A 90 -10.04 24.77 -1.63
C PRO A 90 -10.44 24.58 -3.09
N GLU A 91 -9.66 25.08 -4.04
CA GLU A 91 -9.91 24.85 -5.46
C GLU A 91 -9.68 23.38 -5.85
N LEU A 92 -8.79 22.71 -5.11
CA LEU A 92 -8.55 21.28 -5.31
C LEU A 92 -9.59 20.49 -4.51
N VAL A 93 -10.68 20.16 -5.17
CA VAL A 93 -11.82 19.50 -4.49
C VAL A 93 -11.58 18.02 -4.28
N MET A 94 -10.70 17.41 -5.07
CA MET A 94 -10.51 15.96 -5.03
C MET A 94 -9.20 15.57 -5.69
N THR A 95 -8.52 14.57 -5.14
CA THR A 95 -7.41 13.89 -5.81
C THR A 95 -7.81 12.44 -6.07
N LYS A 96 -7.60 11.97 -7.28
CA LYS A 96 -7.78 10.57 -7.64
C LYS A 96 -6.41 9.97 -7.92
N THR A 97 -6.08 8.91 -7.22
CA THR A 97 -4.79 8.25 -7.35
C THR A 97 -4.96 6.73 -7.31
N ARG A 98 -3.86 6.01 -7.46
CA ARG A 98 -3.80 4.56 -7.26
C ARG A 98 -3.00 4.27 -6.00
N TRP A 99 -3.11 3.05 -5.47
CA TRP A 99 -2.26 2.61 -4.37
C TRP A 99 -0.80 2.48 -4.81
N ILE A 100 -0.59 1.89 -5.98
CA ILE A 100 0.71 1.49 -6.51
C ILE A 100 0.89 2.13 -7.87
N SER A 101 2.06 2.72 -8.11
CA SER A 101 2.39 3.36 -9.38
C SER A 101 3.00 2.39 -10.39
N SER A 102 3.71 1.35 -9.91
CA SER A 102 4.31 0.35 -10.79
C SER A 102 4.54 -0.97 -10.06
N ILE A 103 4.57 -2.06 -10.83
CA ILE A 103 4.89 -3.39 -10.34
C ILE A 103 5.83 -4.04 -11.34
N ASP A 104 6.92 -4.62 -10.82
CA ASP A 104 7.80 -5.49 -11.59
C ASP A 104 7.58 -6.93 -11.14
N TYR A 105 7.30 -7.82 -12.09
CA TYR A 105 7.10 -9.24 -11.82
C TYR A 105 8.38 -10.00 -12.14
N ILE A 106 8.88 -10.78 -11.18
CA ILE A 106 10.10 -11.55 -11.33
C ILE A 106 9.80 -13.01 -10.94
N PRO A 107 9.04 -13.73 -11.79
CA PRO A 107 8.53 -15.05 -11.43
C PRO A 107 9.64 -16.09 -11.24
N ASN A 108 10.73 -16.00 -11.98
CA ASN A 108 11.82 -16.96 -11.85
C ASN A 108 12.53 -16.88 -10.51
N HIS A 109 12.38 -15.76 -9.81
CA HIS A 109 12.93 -15.56 -8.48
C HIS A 109 11.86 -15.53 -7.40
N GLY A 110 10.60 -15.78 -7.77
CA GLY A 110 9.50 -15.85 -6.82
C GLY A 110 9.25 -14.54 -6.08
N LYS A 111 9.39 -13.42 -6.76
CA LYS A 111 9.25 -12.12 -6.10
C LYS A 111 8.64 -11.07 -7.02
N ILE A 112 8.16 -10.00 -6.41
CA ILE A 112 7.71 -8.80 -7.10
C ILE A 112 8.43 -7.58 -6.51
N ARG A 113 8.46 -6.50 -7.27
CA ARG A 113 8.88 -5.19 -6.78
C ARG A 113 7.77 -4.22 -7.06
N LEU A 114 7.49 -3.32 -6.10
CA LEU A 114 6.45 -2.33 -6.29
C LEU A 114 6.87 -0.96 -5.77
N MET A 115 6.23 0.06 -6.31
CA MET A 115 6.39 1.44 -5.87
C MET A 115 5.01 1.99 -5.53
N PHE A 116 4.91 2.69 -4.39
CA PHE A 116 3.66 3.34 -4.03
C PHE A 116 3.47 4.62 -4.85
N ALA A 117 2.22 4.94 -5.12
CA ALA A 117 1.89 6.20 -5.78
C ALA A 117 2.27 7.36 -4.85
N GLN A 118 2.78 8.44 -5.45
CA GLN A 118 3.29 9.59 -4.70
C GLN A 118 2.26 10.15 -3.73
N LYS A 119 1.00 10.22 -4.13
CA LYS A 119 -0.07 10.79 -3.29
C LYS A 119 -0.40 9.91 -2.08
N MET A 120 0.01 8.65 -2.09
CA MET A 120 -0.25 7.73 -0.99
C MET A 120 0.83 7.78 0.09
N ILE A 121 2.01 8.30 -0.24
CA ILE A 121 3.17 8.28 0.67
C ILE A 121 2.85 8.86 2.06
N PRO A 122 2.19 10.03 2.18
CA PRO A 122 1.93 10.61 3.49
C PRO A 122 1.03 9.78 4.41
N TYR A 123 0.31 8.81 3.85
CA TYR A 123 -0.68 8.04 4.60
C TYR A 123 -0.21 6.65 5.01
N LEU A 124 0.94 6.21 4.49
CA LEU A 124 1.37 4.82 4.66
C LEU A 124 1.68 4.47 6.12
N SER A 125 2.28 5.38 6.88
CA SER A 125 2.58 5.13 8.29
C SER A 125 1.30 4.95 9.12
N VAL A 126 0.24 5.67 8.76
CA VAL A 126 -1.06 5.53 9.43
C VAL A 126 -1.66 4.16 9.11
N LEU A 127 -1.60 3.75 7.85
CA LEU A 127 -2.09 2.44 7.41
C LEU A 127 -1.34 1.30 8.10
N GLU A 128 -0.03 1.42 8.27
CA GLU A 128 0.75 0.44 8.99
C GLU A 128 0.20 0.21 10.39
N ARG A 129 -0.04 1.29 11.14
CA ARG A 129 -0.58 1.19 12.50
C ARG A 129 -1.95 0.54 12.52
N GLU A 130 -2.82 0.90 11.58
CA GLU A 130 -4.17 0.36 11.53
C GLU A 130 -4.21 -1.11 11.13
N PHE A 131 -3.38 -1.50 10.16
CA PHE A 131 -3.35 -2.88 9.69
C PHE A 131 -2.73 -3.82 10.72
N THR A 132 -1.79 -3.35 11.52
CA THR A 132 -1.14 -4.18 12.54
C THR A 132 -2.00 -4.42 13.77
N LYS A 133 -3.10 -3.68 13.95
CA LYS A 133 -4.05 -3.92 15.03
C LYS A 133 -4.81 -5.24 14.85
N TYR A 134 -4.85 -5.74 13.67
CA TYR A 134 -5.60 -6.94 13.32
C TYR A 134 -4.67 -8.03 12.82
#